data_d39ef2e2addb276a3561c56067abdeb5
#
_entry.id   d39ef2e2addb276a3561c56067abdeb5
#
_cell.length_a   1.000
_cell.length_b   1.000
_cell.length_c   1.000
_cell.angle_alpha   90.00
_cell.angle_beta   90.00
_cell.angle_gamma   90.00
#
_symmetry.space_group_name_H-M   'P 1'
#
loop_
_entity.id
_entity.type
_entity.pdbx_description
1 polymer ?
#
loop_
_entity_poly.entity_id
_entity_poly.type
_entity_poly.pdbx_seq_one_letter_code
_entity_poly.pdbx_strand_id
1 'polypeptide(L)'
;MKKFLLGIFALSCLSLPVEAKPGKITKGYFSMDAMGCMLLKECTDGVEKITSSKDLRKEYPSANWDVIADEFDKIMESFAQIGVDVHLADPKYFPVGHRGVYHTVSNHFYLNKSFMHRPHVLMSVVRHEGWHAAQDCMAGSIKNNMIAIIKPEEEVPMIWKEMVKRTYPAHAQPWEAEATWAGKTENMTQEALSACAAGEMWNVFTPTPMTDEWLKENGYK
;
A
#
# COMPACT_ATOMS: atom_id res chain seq x y z
N MET A 1 -51.74 31.28 -40.79
CA MET A 1 -50.73 31.26 -39.71
C MET A 1 -50.65 29.85 -39.15
N LYS A 2 -49.68 29.04 -39.58
CA LYS A 2 -49.47 27.66 -39.13
C LYS A 2 -48.43 27.65 -38.05
N LYS A 3 -48.78 27.23 -36.83
CA LYS A 3 -47.86 27.06 -35.72
C LYS A 3 -47.17 25.69 -35.83
N PHE A 4 -45.87 25.66 -36.00
CA PHE A 4 -45.05 24.46 -35.90
C PHE A 4 -44.71 24.24 -34.43
N LEU A 5 -45.13 23.10 -33.88
CA LEU A 5 -44.67 22.61 -32.58
C LEU A 5 -43.38 21.78 -32.81
N LEU A 6 -42.24 22.28 -32.31
CA LEU A 6 -41.02 21.51 -32.19
C LEU A 6 -41.09 20.62 -30.97
N GLY A 7 -41.21 19.31 -31.19
CA GLY A 7 -41.06 18.32 -30.14
C GLY A 7 -39.58 18.10 -29.81
N ILE A 8 -39.19 18.42 -28.59
CA ILE A 8 -37.86 18.09 -28.06
C ILE A 8 -37.90 16.63 -27.59
N PHE A 9 -37.24 15.75 -28.35
CA PHE A 9 -36.93 14.39 -27.87
C PHE A 9 -35.75 14.44 -26.91
N ALA A 10 -36.05 14.32 -25.61
CA ALA A 10 -35.02 14.08 -24.60
C ALA A 10 -34.56 12.61 -24.70
N LEU A 11 -33.37 12.39 -25.25
CA LEU A 11 -32.73 11.08 -25.27
C LEU A 11 -32.16 10.84 -23.87
N SER A 12 -32.90 10.16 -23.02
CA SER A 12 -32.41 9.69 -21.72
C SER A 12 -31.46 8.53 -21.95
N CYS A 13 -30.15 8.82 -21.88
CA CYS A 13 -29.13 7.78 -21.76
C CYS A 13 -29.32 7.08 -20.40
N LEU A 14 -30.05 5.98 -20.40
CA LEU A 14 -30.04 5.02 -19.30
C LEU A 14 -28.66 4.34 -19.32
N SER A 15 -27.73 4.86 -18.52
CA SER A 15 -26.52 4.12 -18.16
C SER A 15 -26.95 2.95 -17.28
N LEU A 16 -27.06 1.77 -17.86
CA LEU A 16 -27.20 0.54 -17.10
C LEU A 16 -25.94 0.39 -16.24
N PRO A 17 -26.06 0.12 -14.93
CA PRO A 17 -24.91 -0.24 -14.13
C PRO A 17 -24.30 -1.50 -14.74
N VAL A 18 -23.05 -1.42 -15.18
CA VAL A 18 -22.27 -2.60 -15.53
C VAL A 18 -22.01 -3.32 -14.23
N GLU A 19 -22.82 -4.33 -13.95
CA GLU A 19 -22.58 -5.25 -12.85
C GLU A 19 -21.32 -6.04 -13.18
N ALA A 20 -20.16 -5.56 -12.71
CA ALA A 20 -18.91 -6.29 -12.75
C ALA A 20 -19.07 -7.52 -11.87
N LYS A 21 -19.29 -8.69 -12.49
CA LYS A 21 -19.35 -9.97 -11.76
C LYS A 21 -18.02 -10.20 -11.07
N PRO A 22 -17.99 -10.27 -9.71
CA PRO A 22 -16.77 -10.54 -8.98
C PRO A 22 -16.18 -11.87 -9.44
N GLY A 23 -14.88 -11.92 -9.69
CA GLY A 23 -14.12 -13.17 -9.78
C GLY A 23 -13.84 -13.75 -11.17
N LYS A 24 -14.20 -13.10 -12.29
CA LYS A 24 -13.77 -13.57 -13.62
C LYS A 24 -12.82 -12.60 -14.30
N ILE A 25 -11.54 -12.76 -14.03
CA ILE A 25 -10.51 -12.22 -14.91
C ILE A 25 -10.53 -13.07 -16.17
N THR A 26 -11.03 -12.52 -17.28
CA THR A 26 -11.04 -13.18 -18.58
C THR A 26 -9.71 -12.99 -19.29
N LYS A 27 -9.43 -13.84 -20.27
CA LYS A 27 -8.26 -13.70 -21.13
C LYS A 27 -8.29 -12.32 -21.81
N GLY A 28 -7.29 -11.45 -21.55
CA GLY A 28 -7.23 -10.07 -22.02
C GLY A 28 -7.63 -9.01 -20.97
N TYR A 29 -7.96 -9.40 -19.75
CA TYR A 29 -8.19 -8.48 -18.65
C TYR A 29 -6.88 -7.83 -18.22
N PHE A 30 -6.86 -6.51 -18.04
CA PHE A 30 -5.67 -5.80 -17.59
C PHE A 30 -5.47 -6.00 -16.09
N SER A 31 -4.25 -6.37 -15.69
CA SER A 31 -3.91 -6.59 -14.29
C SER A 31 -4.13 -5.36 -13.40
N MET A 32 -4.00 -4.14 -13.98
CA MET A 32 -4.32 -2.90 -13.26
C MET A 32 -5.81 -2.78 -12.94
N ASP A 33 -6.69 -3.23 -13.82
CA ASP A 33 -8.12 -3.21 -13.56
C ASP A 33 -8.48 -4.20 -12.45
N ALA A 34 -7.85 -5.38 -12.45
CA ALA A 34 -8.02 -6.37 -11.38
C ALA A 34 -7.52 -5.83 -10.04
N MET A 35 -6.36 -5.18 -10.02
CA MET A 35 -5.82 -4.54 -8.84
C MET A 35 -6.75 -3.40 -8.37
N GLY A 36 -7.18 -2.53 -9.25
CA GLY A 36 -8.12 -1.45 -8.94
C GLY A 36 -9.41 -1.96 -8.30
N CYS A 37 -9.98 -3.04 -8.83
CA CYS A 37 -11.16 -3.70 -8.27
C CYS A 37 -10.92 -4.20 -6.83
N MET A 38 -9.76 -4.78 -6.54
CA MET A 38 -9.36 -5.20 -5.20
C MET A 38 -9.15 -3.99 -4.27
N LEU A 39 -8.42 -2.97 -4.73
CA LEU A 39 -8.12 -1.77 -3.94
C LEU A 39 -9.38 -0.99 -3.55
N LEU A 40 -10.39 -0.99 -4.42
CA LEU A 40 -11.72 -0.41 -4.17
C LEU A 40 -12.64 -1.34 -3.36
N LYS A 41 -12.18 -2.54 -2.97
CA LYS A 41 -12.96 -3.56 -2.26
C LYS A 41 -14.18 -4.08 -3.02
N GLU A 42 -14.22 -3.90 -4.32
CA GLU A 42 -15.27 -4.43 -5.20
C GLU A 42 -15.03 -5.91 -5.53
N CYS A 43 -13.76 -6.35 -5.50
CA CYS A 43 -13.32 -7.73 -5.67
C CYS A 43 -12.69 -8.24 -4.39
N THR A 44 -13.36 -9.16 -3.70
CA THR A 44 -12.92 -9.70 -2.40
C THR A 44 -12.66 -11.21 -2.42
N ASP A 45 -12.97 -11.88 -3.51
CA ASP A 45 -12.74 -13.32 -3.64
C ASP A 45 -11.25 -13.68 -3.59
N GLY A 46 -10.86 -14.53 -2.65
CA GLY A 46 -9.47 -14.88 -2.40
C GLY A 46 -8.65 -13.78 -1.72
N VAL A 47 -9.31 -12.80 -1.07
CA VAL A 47 -8.69 -11.77 -0.22
C VAL A 47 -9.00 -12.10 1.24
N GLU A 48 -7.98 -12.38 2.03
CA GLU A 48 -8.09 -12.81 3.41
C GLU A 48 -7.30 -11.89 4.33
N LYS A 49 -7.96 -11.33 5.35
CA LYS A 49 -7.29 -10.50 6.36
C LYS A 49 -6.37 -11.37 7.23
N ILE A 50 -5.17 -10.87 7.48
CA ILE A 50 -4.22 -11.45 8.43
C ILE A 50 -3.91 -10.46 9.54
N THR A 51 -3.65 -10.98 10.74
CA THR A 51 -3.45 -10.15 11.94
C THR A 51 -2.18 -10.52 12.71
N SER A 52 -1.60 -11.67 12.43
CA SER A 52 -0.41 -12.15 13.13
C SER A 52 0.28 -13.28 12.38
N SER A 53 1.46 -13.66 12.86
CA SER A 53 2.21 -14.83 12.36
C SER A 53 1.45 -16.16 12.51
N LYS A 54 0.42 -16.22 13.37
CA LYS A 54 -0.45 -17.39 13.50
C LYS A 54 -1.26 -17.63 12.21
N ASP A 55 -1.70 -16.58 11.54
CA ASP A 55 -2.42 -16.68 10.27
C ASP A 55 -1.50 -17.21 9.17
N LEU A 56 -0.23 -16.79 9.17
CA LEU A 56 0.79 -17.30 8.24
C LEU A 56 1.08 -18.78 8.46
N ARG A 57 1.13 -19.23 9.72
CA ARG A 57 1.32 -20.65 10.05
C ARG A 57 0.17 -21.51 9.56
N LYS A 58 -1.05 -20.97 9.61
CA LYS A 58 -2.25 -21.65 9.11
C LYS A 58 -2.24 -21.74 7.59
N GLU A 59 -1.90 -20.65 6.91
CA GLU A 59 -1.90 -20.58 5.44
C GLU A 59 -0.73 -21.35 4.81
N TYR A 60 0.45 -21.28 5.45
CA TYR A 60 1.68 -21.91 4.94
C TYR A 60 2.36 -22.77 6.01
N PRO A 61 1.77 -23.93 6.38
CA PRO A 61 2.21 -24.72 7.55
C PRO A 61 3.59 -25.37 7.40
N SER A 62 4.12 -25.46 6.17
CA SER A 62 5.44 -26.04 5.92
C SER A 62 6.61 -25.07 6.12
N ALA A 63 6.34 -23.75 6.30
CA ALA A 63 7.38 -22.76 6.44
C ALA A 63 7.74 -22.53 7.92
N ASN A 64 9.02 -22.23 8.18
CA ASN A 64 9.45 -21.83 9.53
C ASN A 64 9.22 -20.33 9.75
N TRP A 65 8.15 -19.99 10.43
CA TRP A 65 7.76 -18.62 10.74
C TRP A 65 8.42 -18.04 11.98
N ASP A 66 9.06 -18.88 12.82
CA ASP A 66 9.71 -18.43 14.06
C ASP A 66 10.82 -17.40 13.79
N VAL A 67 11.46 -17.52 12.63
CA VAL A 67 12.58 -16.63 12.22
C VAL A 67 12.16 -15.17 11.98
N ILE A 68 10.85 -14.89 11.85
CA ILE A 68 10.33 -13.54 11.58
C ILE A 68 9.20 -13.13 12.53
N ALA A 69 8.68 -14.06 13.34
CA ALA A 69 7.43 -13.85 14.05
C ALA A 69 7.45 -12.63 14.98
N ASP A 70 8.54 -12.38 15.68
CA ASP A 70 8.63 -11.27 16.63
C ASP A 70 8.50 -9.90 15.94
N GLU A 71 9.28 -9.66 14.90
CA GLU A 71 9.22 -8.41 14.15
C GLU A 71 7.90 -8.28 13.37
N PHE A 72 7.46 -9.38 12.73
CA PHE A 72 6.21 -9.39 11.99
C PHE A 72 5.02 -9.03 12.89
N ASP A 73 4.89 -9.69 14.05
CA ASP A 73 3.76 -9.46 14.96
C ASP A 73 3.75 -8.04 15.53
N LYS A 74 4.92 -7.44 15.81
CA LYS A 74 5.05 -6.03 16.22
C LYS A 74 4.63 -5.05 15.12
N ILE A 75 4.99 -5.34 13.87
CA ILE A 75 4.55 -4.55 12.71
C ILE A 75 3.03 -4.65 12.58
N MET A 76 2.45 -5.86 12.69
CA MET A 76 1.01 -6.06 12.60
C MET A 76 0.24 -5.35 13.73
N GLU A 77 0.79 -5.32 14.94
CA GLU A 77 0.24 -4.56 16.06
C GLU A 77 0.23 -3.05 15.77
N SER A 78 1.33 -2.52 15.28
CA SER A 78 1.41 -1.10 14.87
C SER A 78 0.42 -0.78 13.75
N PHE A 79 0.29 -1.64 12.74
CA PHE A 79 -0.73 -1.47 11.69
C PHE A 79 -2.15 -1.42 12.25
N ALA A 80 -2.49 -2.33 13.16
CA ALA A 80 -3.81 -2.33 13.80
C ALA A 80 -4.09 -1.04 14.57
N GLN A 81 -3.08 -0.50 15.27
CA GLN A 81 -3.21 0.75 16.03
C GLN A 81 -3.40 1.98 15.12
N ILE A 82 -2.73 2.04 13.98
CA ILE A 82 -2.88 3.16 13.03
C ILE A 82 -4.05 2.99 12.06
N GLY A 83 -4.73 1.83 12.07
CA GLY A 83 -5.90 1.58 11.23
C GLY A 83 -5.57 1.05 9.83
N VAL A 84 -4.42 0.39 9.65
CA VAL A 84 -4.04 -0.31 8.41
C VAL A 84 -4.47 -1.77 8.49
N ASP A 85 -5.24 -2.21 7.53
CA ASP A 85 -5.65 -3.61 7.38
C ASP A 85 -4.72 -4.34 6.41
N VAL A 86 -4.18 -5.50 6.83
CA VAL A 86 -3.28 -6.32 6.02
C VAL A 86 -4.00 -7.57 5.50
N HIS A 87 -3.81 -7.87 4.22
CA HIS A 87 -4.49 -8.97 3.55
C HIS A 87 -3.52 -9.83 2.73
N LEU A 88 -3.75 -11.13 2.74
CA LEU A 88 -3.27 -12.03 1.70
C LEU A 88 -4.28 -12.04 0.56
N ALA A 89 -3.83 -11.81 -0.67
CA ALA A 89 -4.71 -11.73 -1.82
C ALA A 89 -4.26 -12.65 -2.97
N ASP A 90 -5.24 -13.15 -3.72
CA ASP A 90 -5.02 -14.02 -4.87
C ASP A 90 -4.11 -13.34 -5.91
N PRO A 91 -3.13 -14.07 -6.51
CA PRO A 91 -2.23 -13.54 -7.55
C PRO A 91 -2.93 -12.88 -8.73
N LYS A 92 -4.17 -13.25 -9.01
CA LYS A 92 -4.97 -12.67 -10.11
C LYS A 92 -5.16 -11.15 -10.02
N TYR A 93 -5.01 -10.58 -8.83
CA TYR A 93 -5.15 -9.13 -8.60
C TYR A 93 -3.88 -8.34 -8.83
N PHE A 94 -2.75 -8.99 -8.98
CA PHE A 94 -1.46 -8.32 -9.07
C PHE A 94 -0.91 -8.33 -10.50
N PRO A 95 -0.29 -7.23 -10.96
CA PRO A 95 0.55 -7.26 -12.15
C PRO A 95 1.67 -8.29 -11.99
N VAL A 96 2.16 -8.80 -13.12
CA VAL A 96 3.25 -9.79 -13.12
C VAL A 96 4.46 -9.26 -12.34
N GLY A 97 4.90 -10.05 -11.36
CA GLY A 97 6.06 -9.72 -10.53
C GLY A 97 5.78 -8.86 -9.29
N HIS A 98 4.59 -8.25 -9.18
CA HIS A 98 4.21 -7.50 -7.99
C HIS A 98 3.97 -8.43 -6.80
N ARG A 99 4.58 -8.10 -5.66
CA ARG A 99 4.56 -8.93 -4.44
C ARG A 99 3.65 -8.38 -3.35
N GLY A 100 3.47 -7.08 -3.32
CA GLY A 100 2.61 -6.38 -2.38
C GLY A 100 2.23 -5.01 -2.91
N VAL A 101 1.32 -4.35 -2.22
CA VAL A 101 0.94 -2.96 -2.43
C VAL A 101 0.32 -2.39 -1.16
N TYR A 102 0.79 -1.23 -0.72
CA TYR A 102 0.11 -0.39 0.25
C TYR A 102 -0.71 0.68 -0.48
N HIS A 103 -2.00 0.77 -0.16
CA HIS A 103 -2.92 1.71 -0.77
C HIS A 103 -3.27 2.83 0.22
N THR A 104 -2.66 3.99 0.05
CA THR A 104 -2.78 5.16 0.93
C THR A 104 -4.22 5.67 1.10
N VAL A 105 -5.05 5.55 0.06
CA VAL A 105 -6.45 6.06 0.08
C VAL A 105 -7.34 5.22 0.99
N SER A 106 -7.16 3.90 1.03
CA SER A 106 -8.00 3.00 1.81
C SER A 106 -7.32 2.45 3.07
N ASN A 107 -6.03 2.74 3.26
CA ASN A 107 -5.18 2.21 4.34
C ASN A 107 -5.20 0.68 4.38
N HIS A 108 -5.09 0.07 3.20
CA HIS A 108 -5.04 -1.38 3.04
C HIS A 108 -3.72 -1.78 2.45
N PHE A 109 -3.18 -2.85 3.02
CA PHE A 109 -1.96 -3.48 2.56
C PHE A 109 -2.28 -4.89 2.04
N TYR A 110 -1.96 -5.16 0.79
CA TYR A 110 -2.21 -6.44 0.14
C TYR A 110 -0.91 -7.15 -0.19
N LEU A 111 -0.82 -8.42 0.18
CA LEU A 111 0.29 -9.32 -0.06
C LEU A 111 -0.11 -10.37 -1.11
N ASN A 112 0.66 -10.52 -2.18
CA ASN A 112 0.41 -11.50 -3.22
C ASN A 112 0.74 -12.91 -2.72
N LYS A 113 -0.27 -13.75 -2.51
CA LYS A 113 -0.15 -15.12 -1.96
C LYS A 113 0.93 -15.97 -2.63
N SER A 114 1.15 -15.82 -3.94
CA SER A 114 2.11 -16.66 -4.68
C SER A 114 3.56 -16.50 -4.22
N PHE A 115 3.90 -15.39 -3.54
CA PHE A 115 5.27 -15.12 -3.07
C PHE A 115 5.43 -15.31 -1.55
N MET A 116 4.34 -15.34 -0.79
CA MET A 116 4.37 -15.19 0.67
C MET A 116 4.69 -16.48 1.45
N HIS A 117 4.83 -17.61 0.79
CA HIS A 117 5.19 -18.88 1.42
C HIS A 117 6.65 -18.96 1.93
N ARG A 118 7.46 -17.94 1.66
CA ARG A 118 8.87 -17.84 2.08
C ARG A 118 9.04 -16.70 3.09
N PRO A 119 9.37 -16.98 4.36
CA PRO A 119 9.42 -15.98 5.42
C PRO A 119 10.25 -14.74 5.11
N HIS A 120 11.46 -14.90 4.57
CA HIS A 120 12.32 -13.76 4.21
C HIS A 120 11.79 -12.91 3.06
N VAL A 121 11.07 -13.53 2.11
CA VAL A 121 10.43 -12.78 1.02
C VAL A 121 9.25 -11.99 1.57
N LEU A 122 8.41 -12.63 2.38
CA LEU A 122 7.29 -11.96 3.05
C LEU A 122 7.78 -10.76 3.87
N MET A 123 8.79 -10.96 4.74
CA MET A 123 9.30 -9.86 5.57
C MET A 123 9.89 -8.72 4.74
N SER A 124 10.61 -9.03 3.65
CA SER A 124 11.11 -7.98 2.76
C SER A 124 9.98 -7.15 2.16
N VAL A 125 8.84 -7.76 1.82
CA VAL A 125 7.67 -7.05 1.30
C VAL A 125 6.94 -6.30 2.41
N VAL A 126 6.75 -6.92 3.58
CA VAL A 126 6.10 -6.28 4.73
C VAL A 126 6.86 -5.05 5.20
N ARG A 127 8.18 -5.12 5.25
CA ARG A 127 9.02 -3.97 5.60
C ARG A 127 8.94 -2.87 4.54
N HIS A 128 8.98 -3.22 3.24
CA HIS A 128 8.92 -2.26 2.14
C HIS A 128 7.58 -1.52 2.11
N GLU A 129 6.47 -2.24 2.04
CA GLU A 129 5.14 -1.65 1.99
C GLU A 129 4.76 -0.98 3.33
N GLY A 130 5.22 -1.55 4.44
CA GLY A 130 5.08 -0.95 5.77
C GLY A 130 5.83 0.37 5.90
N TRP A 131 6.96 0.52 5.20
CA TRP A 131 7.65 1.80 5.12
C TRP A 131 6.81 2.86 4.42
N HIS A 132 6.06 2.51 3.37
CA HIS A 132 5.11 3.43 2.75
C HIS A 132 3.99 3.88 3.70
N ALA A 133 3.52 2.99 4.58
CA ALA A 133 2.59 3.40 5.63
C ALA A 133 3.24 4.34 6.67
N ALA A 134 4.51 4.15 6.99
CA ALA A 134 5.26 5.09 7.81
C ALA A 134 5.48 6.45 7.10
N GLN A 135 5.74 6.44 5.79
CA GLN A 135 5.83 7.65 4.96
C GLN A 135 4.50 8.41 4.89
N ASP A 136 3.37 7.69 4.86
CA ASP A 136 2.03 8.25 4.96
C ASP A 136 1.81 8.93 6.33
N CYS A 137 2.21 8.25 7.40
CA CYS A 137 2.19 8.83 8.76
C CYS A 137 3.11 10.06 8.87
N MET A 138 4.30 10.02 8.25
CA MET A 138 5.24 11.15 8.23
C MET A 138 4.66 12.38 7.52
N ALA A 139 3.76 12.20 6.55
CA ALA A 139 3.01 13.27 5.91
C ALA A 139 1.91 13.88 6.80
N GLY A 140 1.88 13.53 8.09
CA GLY A 140 1.03 14.09 9.12
C GLY A 140 -0.08 13.15 9.59
N SER A 141 -0.58 12.27 8.76
CA SER A 141 -1.61 11.30 9.12
C SER A 141 -1.87 10.33 7.98
N ILE A 142 -2.08 9.06 8.26
CA ILE A 142 -2.56 8.07 7.28
C ILE A 142 -3.98 8.34 6.75
N LYS A 143 -4.64 9.39 7.23
CA LYS A 143 -5.96 9.81 6.73
C LYS A 143 -5.88 10.73 5.51
N ASN A 144 -4.71 11.26 5.19
CA ASN A 144 -4.46 11.97 3.93
C ASN A 144 -3.93 10.97 2.89
N ASN A 145 -3.85 11.31 1.64
CA ASN A 145 -3.36 10.41 0.58
C ASN A 145 -1.92 10.76 0.18
N MET A 146 -1.16 11.32 1.11
CA MET A 146 0.17 11.83 0.86
C MET A 146 1.20 10.95 1.55
N ILE A 147 2.37 10.83 0.93
CA ILE A 147 3.55 10.22 1.55
C ILE A 147 4.69 11.24 1.59
N ALA A 148 5.49 11.19 2.64
CA ALA A 148 6.65 12.07 2.82
C ALA A 148 7.90 11.25 3.08
N ILE A 149 9.05 11.77 2.66
CA ILE A 149 10.36 11.18 2.92
C ILE A 149 10.62 11.21 4.42
N ILE A 150 11.10 10.10 4.99
CA ILE A 150 11.42 9.98 6.41
C ILE A 150 12.91 10.24 6.64
N LYS A 151 13.76 9.72 5.75
CA LYS A 151 15.22 9.84 5.85
C LYS A 151 15.75 10.90 4.89
N PRO A 152 16.67 11.78 5.31
CA PRO A 152 17.37 12.67 4.40
C PRO A 152 18.00 11.87 3.25
N GLU A 153 18.00 12.44 2.04
CA GLU A 153 18.47 11.74 0.85
C GLU A 153 19.91 11.25 0.99
N GLU A 154 20.75 12.01 1.70
CA GLU A 154 22.17 11.68 1.97
C GLU A 154 22.34 10.45 2.87
N GLU A 155 21.35 10.14 3.72
CA GLU A 155 21.38 8.95 4.59
C GLU A 155 21.03 7.68 3.84
N VAL A 156 20.29 7.78 2.74
CA VAL A 156 19.88 6.59 1.95
C VAL A 156 21.12 6.05 1.20
N PRO A 157 21.53 4.79 1.44
CA PRO A 157 22.71 4.23 0.78
C PRO A 157 22.57 4.23 -0.74
N MET A 158 23.67 4.60 -1.42
CA MET A 158 23.72 4.76 -2.89
C MET A 158 23.22 3.52 -3.63
N ILE A 159 23.48 2.33 -3.10
CA ILE A 159 23.04 1.08 -3.73
C ILE A 159 21.53 1.03 -3.95
N TRP A 160 20.74 1.51 -3.00
CA TRP A 160 19.29 1.52 -3.08
C TRP A 160 18.79 2.59 -4.06
N LYS A 161 19.42 3.77 -4.08
CA LYS A 161 19.15 4.82 -5.06
C LYS A 161 19.40 4.34 -6.50
N GLU A 162 20.49 3.64 -6.74
CA GLU A 162 20.81 3.10 -8.07
C GLU A 162 19.89 1.94 -8.48
N MET A 163 19.45 1.13 -7.52
CA MET A 163 18.54 0.02 -7.79
C MET A 163 17.17 0.52 -8.29
N VAL A 164 16.59 1.52 -7.63
CA VAL A 164 15.26 2.04 -7.96
C VAL A 164 15.23 2.79 -9.30
N LYS A 165 16.35 3.37 -9.76
CA LYS A 165 16.43 4.05 -11.07
C LYS A 165 16.04 3.16 -12.24
N ARG A 166 16.19 1.84 -12.10
CA ARG A 166 15.88 0.87 -13.16
C ARG A 166 14.41 0.41 -13.17
N THR A 167 13.71 0.64 -12.07
CA THR A 167 12.38 0.06 -11.82
C THR A 167 11.30 1.11 -11.67
N TYR A 168 11.65 2.31 -11.18
CA TYR A 168 10.68 3.32 -10.82
C TYR A 168 10.88 4.63 -11.59
N PRO A 169 9.78 5.36 -11.92
CA PRO A 169 9.88 6.68 -12.54
C PRO A 169 10.57 7.67 -11.59
N ALA A 170 11.25 8.68 -12.14
CA ALA A 170 12.12 9.59 -11.39
C ALA A 170 11.44 10.24 -10.16
N HIS A 171 10.16 10.61 -10.29
CA HIS A 171 9.42 11.22 -9.20
C HIS A 171 9.15 10.29 -8.01
N ALA A 172 9.11 8.98 -8.23
CA ALA A 172 8.90 7.99 -7.17
C ALA A 172 10.21 7.50 -6.52
N GLN A 173 11.35 7.70 -7.17
CA GLN A 173 12.64 7.14 -6.72
C GLN A 173 13.02 7.50 -5.29
N PRO A 174 12.81 8.73 -4.77
CA PRO A 174 13.16 9.05 -3.39
C PRO A 174 12.43 8.18 -2.36
N TRP A 175 11.12 8.02 -2.49
CA TRP A 175 10.31 7.19 -1.58
C TRP A 175 10.63 5.71 -1.71
N GLU A 176 10.80 5.25 -2.94
CA GLU A 176 11.09 3.86 -3.25
C GLU A 176 12.50 3.44 -2.82
N ALA A 177 13.46 4.35 -2.85
CA ALA A 177 14.81 4.09 -2.36
C ALA A 177 14.82 3.83 -0.84
N GLU A 178 14.10 4.65 -0.07
CA GLU A 178 13.90 4.42 1.37
C GLU A 178 13.19 3.09 1.63
N ALA A 179 12.05 2.85 0.96
CA ALA A 179 11.25 1.65 1.15
C ALA A 179 12.04 0.38 0.75
N THR A 180 12.86 0.46 -0.31
CA THR A 180 13.74 -0.63 -0.72
C THR A 180 14.82 -0.90 0.33
N TRP A 181 15.41 0.15 0.92
CA TRP A 181 16.35 0.03 2.03
C TRP A 181 15.69 -0.58 3.26
N ALA A 182 14.57 -0.04 3.70
CA ALA A 182 13.81 -0.55 4.83
C ALA A 182 13.39 -2.02 4.62
N GLY A 183 12.98 -2.39 3.41
CA GLY A 183 12.64 -3.77 3.04
C GLY A 183 13.77 -4.78 3.24
N LYS A 184 15.04 -4.32 3.39
CA LYS A 184 16.23 -5.14 3.60
C LYS A 184 16.88 -4.93 4.97
N THR A 185 16.34 -4.02 5.79
CA THR A 185 16.89 -3.68 7.10
C THR A 185 15.92 -4.12 8.19
N GLU A 186 16.39 -5.02 9.05
CA GLU A 186 15.59 -5.52 10.19
C GLU A 186 15.25 -4.37 11.14
N ASN A 187 14.05 -4.42 11.69
CA ASN A 187 13.48 -3.48 12.65
C ASN A 187 13.28 -2.03 12.16
N MET A 188 13.84 -1.61 11.03
CA MET A 188 13.75 -0.24 10.55
C MET A 188 12.29 0.20 10.33
N THR A 189 11.50 -0.63 9.65
CA THR A 189 10.06 -0.37 9.45
C THR A 189 9.28 -0.49 10.75
N GLN A 190 9.61 -1.46 11.60
CA GLN A 190 8.97 -1.63 12.90
C GLN A 190 9.14 -0.38 13.78
N GLU A 191 10.34 0.19 13.85
CA GLU A 191 10.60 1.41 14.61
C GLU A 191 9.78 2.60 14.10
N ALA A 192 9.74 2.81 12.78
CA ALA A 192 8.96 3.90 12.18
C ALA A 192 7.44 3.73 12.41
N LEU A 193 6.91 2.53 12.24
CA LEU A 193 5.51 2.24 12.50
C LEU A 193 5.16 2.34 14.00
N SER A 194 6.06 1.96 14.88
CA SER A 194 5.87 2.12 16.33
C SER A 194 5.81 3.60 16.72
N ALA A 195 6.67 4.44 16.13
CA ALA A 195 6.63 5.89 16.35
C ALA A 195 5.31 6.50 15.82
N CYS A 196 4.85 6.03 14.65
CA CYS A 196 3.57 6.42 14.09
C CYS A 196 2.41 6.03 15.02
N ALA A 197 2.37 4.80 15.49
CA ALA A 197 1.33 4.27 16.36
C ALA A 197 1.27 5.01 17.72
N ALA A 198 2.42 5.43 18.23
CA ALA A 198 2.53 6.22 19.44
C ALA A 198 2.16 7.70 19.24
N GLY A 199 1.98 8.18 18.01
CA GLY A 199 1.81 9.60 17.71
C GLY A 199 3.09 10.42 17.85
N GLU A 200 4.24 9.76 17.85
CA GLU A 200 5.57 10.35 18.12
C GLU A 200 6.44 10.46 16.85
N MET A 201 5.83 10.33 15.66
CA MET A 201 6.55 10.28 14.39
C MET A 201 7.53 11.44 14.22
N TRP A 202 7.09 12.66 14.50
CA TRP A 202 7.90 13.87 14.35
C TRP A 202 8.86 14.14 15.52
N ASN A 203 8.70 13.42 16.63
CA ASN A 203 9.66 13.45 17.75
C ASN A 203 10.83 12.47 17.50
N VAL A 204 10.57 11.39 16.78
CA VAL A 204 11.58 10.35 16.46
C VAL A 204 12.32 10.68 15.16
N PHE A 205 11.59 11.20 14.15
CA PHE A 205 12.13 11.54 12.85
C PHE A 205 11.94 13.03 12.57
N THR A 206 12.96 13.67 12.00
CA THR A 206 12.88 15.08 11.60
C THR A 206 11.84 15.24 10.49
N PRO A 207 10.86 16.16 10.64
CA PRO A 207 9.90 16.45 9.58
C PRO A 207 10.58 16.86 8.28
N THR A 208 10.11 16.33 7.16
CA THR A 208 10.57 16.65 5.81
C THR A 208 9.52 17.50 5.08
N PRO A 209 9.83 18.12 3.95
CA PRO A 209 8.82 18.74 3.10
C PRO A 209 7.65 17.77 2.84
N MET A 210 6.42 18.30 2.75
CA MET A 210 5.16 17.54 2.61
C MET A 210 4.58 16.97 3.91
N THR A 211 5.18 17.20 5.07
CA THR A 211 4.56 16.91 6.37
C THR A 211 3.40 17.85 6.65
N ASP A 212 2.51 17.48 7.58
CA ASP A 212 1.37 18.32 7.97
C ASP A 212 1.83 19.69 8.48
N GLU A 213 2.92 19.73 9.23
CA GLU A 213 3.54 20.97 9.73
C GLU A 213 4.04 21.83 8.56
N TRP A 214 4.85 21.26 7.66
CA TRP A 214 5.35 21.96 6.48
C TRP A 214 4.21 22.50 5.61
N LEU A 215 3.13 21.73 5.42
CA LEU A 215 1.95 22.13 4.65
C LEU A 215 1.24 23.31 5.29
N LYS A 216 1.07 23.30 6.63
CA LYS A 216 0.49 24.44 7.38
C LYS A 216 1.35 25.69 7.28
N GLU A 217 2.66 25.56 7.51
CA GLU A 217 3.61 26.67 7.46
C GLU A 217 3.69 27.32 6.08
N ASN A 218 3.51 26.52 5.02
CA ASN A 218 3.57 26.97 3.63
C ASN A 218 2.18 27.28 3.02
N GLY A 219 1.12 27.26 3.81
CA GLY A 219 -0.21 27.70 3.39
C GLY A 219 -0.96 26.70 2.50
N TYR A 220 -0.61 25.41 2.54
CA TYR A 220 -1.31 24.34 1.82
C TYR A 220 -2.41 23.66 2.64
N LYS A 221 -2.56 24.01 3.91
CA LYS A 221 -3.61 23.56 4.85
C LYS A 221 -4.08 24.70 5.74
#